data_823e1564d998e4a6fdbf56326daa97e2
#
_entry.id   823e1564d998e4a6fdbf56326daa97e2
#
_cell.length_a   1.000
_cell.length_b   1.000
_cell.length_c   1.000
_cell.angle_alpha   90.00
_cell.angle_beta   90.00
_cell.angle_gamma   90.00
#
_symmetry.space_group_name_H-M   'P 1'
#
loop_
_entity.id
_entity.type
_entity.pdbx_description
1 polymer ?
#
loop_
_entity_poly.entity_id
_entity_poly.type
_entity_poly.pdbx_seq_one_letter_code
_entity_poly.pdbx_strand_id
1 'polypeptide(L)'
;MHDFPSADYGESRYRRGKQRFDDDEPTTAKRVRRRRALPSIESFDATDGLGEGDRWTTWDQSVPTERGPKPYPEWLVTELAAVDTELGILKTGKEADVFLLRRGVPQTGRSCLLAAKRYRSAEHRMFHRDSGYLEGRRTRESRVNRAMASRSTFGRQAIAGQWASAEFSALARLYAAGVPVPYPAQILDTELLLEFIGSPDGIAAPRLAETRPGPAELAGLWDQLVQALVALARDGLAHGDLSAYNLLVYEERLVMIDLPQVVDVIANPRGAFFLTRDAENIGHWFAAHGLAGVRPEPGDLAALLRREALIGP
;
A
#
# COMPACT_ATOMS: atom_id res chain seq x y z
N MET A 1 -7.31 -60.62 -43.33
CA MET A 1 -6.06 -61.36 -43.12
C MET A 1 -4.94 -60.35 -43.10
N HIS A 2 -4.60 -59.79 -41.97
CA HIS A 2 -3.28 -59.29 -41.57
C HIS A 2 -3.37 -58.85 -40.11
N ASP A 3 -2.77 -59.67 -39.30
CA ASP A 3 -2.58 -59.49 -37.88
C ASP A 3 -1.69 -58.29 -37.61
N PHE A 4 -2.06 -57.46 -36.59
CA PHE A 4 -1.17 -56.55 -35.92
C PHE A 4 -1.05 -56.95 -34.44
N PRO A 5 0.15 -56.98 -33.90
CA PRO A 5 0.40 -57.44 -32.55
C PRO A 5 0.06 -56.34 -31.51
N SER A 6 -0.56 -56.77 -30.44
CA SER A 6 -0.85 -55.99 -29.23
C SER A 6 0.46 -55.56 -28.57
N ALA A 7 0.67 -54.25 -28.38
CA ALA A 7 1.70 -53.71 -27.51
C ALA A 7 1.19 -53.54 -26.11
N ASP A 8 1.82 -54.25 -25.20
CA ASP A 8 1.67 -54.28 -23.75
C ASP A 8 2.23 -52.96 -23.16
N TYR A 9 1.38 -52.10 -22.62
CA TYR A 9 1.80 -50.95 -21.88
C TYR A 9 1.72 -51.20 -20.39
N GLY A 10 2.89 -51.48 -19.81
CA GLY A 10 3.09 -51.68 -18.39
C GLY A 10 2.61 -50.48 -17.56
N GLU A 11 1.79 -50.80 -16.57
CA GLU A 11 1.34 -49.89 -15.52
C GLU A 11 2.52 -49.38 -14.70
N SER A 12 2.87 -48.11 -14.91
CA SER A 12 3.75 -47.36 -14.02
C SER A 12 2.96 -46.81 -12.85
N ARG A 13 3.07 -47.49 -11.70
CA ARG A 13 2.52 -47.07 -10.43
C ARG A 13 3.23 -45.81 -9.94
N TYR A 14 2.64 -44.64 -10.17
CA TYR A 14 3.02 -43.40 -9.48
C TYR A 14 2.54 -43.48 -8.03
N ARG A 15 3.46 -43.71 -7.11
CA ARG A 15 3.25 -43.48 -5.68
C ARG A 15 3.05 -42.00 -5.43
N ARG A 16 1.82 -41.59 -5.09
CA ARG A 16 1.51 -40.31 -4.48
C ARG A 16 2.18 -40.24 -3.10
N GLY A 17 3.31 -39.54 -3.01
CA GLY A 17 3.85 -39.07 -1.76
C GLY A 17 2.90 -38.06 -1.16
N LYS A 18 2.25 -38.38 -0.04
CA LYS A 18 1.58 -37.40 0.82
C LYS A 18 2.69 -36.52 1.41
N GLN A 19 2.82 -35.27 0.91
CA GLN A 19 3.50 -34.26 1.69
C GLN A 19 2.59 -33.91 2.88
N ARG A 20 3.05 -34.32 4.06
CA ARG A 20 2.56 -33.80 5.34
C ARG A 20 2.97 -32.32 5.37
N PHE A 21 2.00 -31.44 5.49
CA PHE A 21 2.22 -30.12 6.02
C PHE A 21 2.50 -30.31 7.52
N ASP A 22 3.75 -30.11 7.91
CA ASP A 22 4.08 -29.98 9.32
C ASP A 22 3.53 -28.61 9.76
N ASP A 23 2.55 -28.68 10.66
CA ASP A 23 2.09 -27.54 11.45
C ASP A 23 3.24 -27.17 12.40
N ASP A 24 4.09 -26.23 11.98
CA ASP A 24 5.03 -25.60 12.88
C ASP A 24 4.27 -24.70 13.85
N GLU A 25 4.03 -25.22 15.05
CA GLU A 25 3.65 -24.43 16.21
C GLU A 25 4.64 -23.27 16.39
N PRO A 26 4.18 -22.05 16.64
CA PRO A 26 5.06 -20.93 16.91
C PRO A 26 5.67 -21.09 18.29
N THR A 27 6.89 -21.60 18.33
CA THR A 27 7.71 -21.64 19.53
C THR A 27 7.93 -20.22 20.06
N THR A 28 7.46 -20.02 21.25
CA THR A 28 7.63 -18.94 22.22
C THR A 28 8.91 -18.12 22.11
N ALA A 29 8.75 -16.83 22.47
CA ALA A 29 9.76 -15.84 22.76
C ALA A 29 10.52 -15.25 21.57
N LYS A 30 9.80 -14.48 20.73
CA LYS A 30 10.45 -13.41 19.99
C LYS A 30 10.93 -12.37 21.00
N ARG A 31 12.24 -12.36 21.23
CA ARG A 31 12.98 -11.24 21.82
C ARG A 31 12.42 -9.94 21.25
N VAL A 32 11.70 -9.20 22.08
CA VAL A 32 11.35 -7.81 21.80
C VAL A 32 12.68 -7.10 21.54
N ARG A 33 13.01 -6.88 20.26
CA ARG A 33 14.10 -5.97 19.91
C ARG A 33 13.70 -4.63 20.52
N ARG A 34 14.38 -4.23 21.59
CA ARG A 34 14.31 -2.87 22.12
C ARG A 34 14.47 -1.95 20.93
N ARG A 35 13.36 -1.32 20.50
CA ARG A 35 13.41 -0.24 19.54
C ARG A 35 14.37 0.77 20.09
N ARG A 36 15.42 1.06 19.33
CA ARG A 36 16.35 2.13 19.63
C ARG A 36 15.48 3.39 19.74
N ALA A 37 15.54 4.07 20.91
CA ALA A 37 14.85 5.33 21.08
C ALA A 37 15.26 6.25 19.92
N LEU A 38 14.26 6.82 19.24
CA LEU A 38 14.54 7.84 18.24
C LEU A 38 15.28 8.99 18.92
N PRO A 39 16.27 9.62 18.25
CA PRO A 39 16.94 10.77 18.83
C PRO A 39 15.91 11.85 19.19
N SER A 40 16.00 12.36 20.40
CA SER A 40 15.18 13.48 20.85
C SER A 40 15.25 14.63 19.85
N ILE A 41 14.11 15.32 19.68
CA ILE A 41 14.00 16.50 18.80
C ILE A 41 14.79 17.65 19.48
N GLU A 42 16.11 17.56 19.47
CA GLU A 42 16.98 18.66 19.86
C GLU A 42 17.14 19.61 18.69
N SER A 43 17.20 20.88 18.99
CA SER A 43 17.32 22.00 18.07
C SER A 43 18.36 21.74 16.97
N PHE A 44 17.94 21.88 15.71
CA PHE A 44 18.80 21.76 14.54
C PHE A 44 19.79 22.93 14.52
N ASP A 45 21.03 22.70 14.88
CA ASP A 45 22.11 23.67 14.77
C ASP A 45 22.65 23.64 13.31
N ALA A 46 22.34 24.66 12.53
CA ALA A 46 22.55 24.72 11.09
C ALA A 46 23.90 25.30 10.69
N THR A 47 24.93 25.15 11.51
CA THR A 47 26.25 25.77 11.25
C THR A 47 27.29 24.85 10.62
N ASP A 48 27.09 23.54 10.62
CA ASP A 48 27.99 22.60 9.97
C ASP A 48 27.19 21.69 9.07
N GLY A 49 27.37 21.78 7.79
CA GLY A 49 26.89 20.94 6.70
C GLY A 49 25.83 19.88 7.00
N LEU A 50 25.12 19.39 6.02
CA LEU A 50 24.13 18.32 6.15
C LEU A 50 24.74 17.15 6.93
N GLY A 51 24.06 16.64 7.97
CA GLY A 51 24.44 15.45 8.72
C GLY A 51 24.43 14.19 7.86
N GLU A 52 25.04 13.12 8.35
CA GLU A 52 24.99 11.84 7.67
C GLU A 52 23.52 11.35 7.52
N GLY A 53 23.06 11.17 6.28
CA GLY A 53 21.68 10.82 5.97
C GLY A 53 20.73 12.00 5.70
N ASP A 54 21.23 13.24 5.83
CA ASP A 54 20.47 14.43 5.50
C ASP A 54 20.59 14.78 4.02
N ARG A 55 19.49 15.30 3.44
CA ARG A 55 19.49 15.84 2.08
C ARG A 55 18.62 17.10 2.03
N TRP A 56 18.95 18.02 1.12
CA TRP A 56 18.01 19.08 0.81
C TRP A 56 16.69 18.51 0.31
N THR A 57 15.59 19.20 0.64
CA THR A 57 14.30 18.84 0.10
C THR A 57 14.33 18.78 -1.43
N THR A 58 13.64 17.81 -1.98
CA THR A 58 13.46 17.68 -3.43
C THR A 58 12.18 18.37 -3.92
N TRP A 59 11.58 19.22 -3.09
CA TRP A 59 10.32 19.89 -3.41
C TRP A 59 10.38 20.75 -4.68
N ASP A 60 11.48 21.42 -4.91
CA ASP A 60 11.73 22.24 -6.11
C ASP A 60 11.95 21.41 -7.38
N GLN A 61 12.41 20.17 -7.25
CA GLN A 61 12.66 19.27 -8.37
C GLN A 61 11.34 18.63 -8.89
N SER A 62 10.30 18.58 -8.05
CA SER A 62 9.00 18.05 -8.45
C SER A 62 8.18 19.09 -9.22
N VAL A 63 7.57 18.67 -10.32
CA VAL A 63 6.62 19.50 -11.07
C VAL A 63 5.22 19.48 -10.41
N PRO A 64 4.31 20.40 -10.75
CA PRO A 64 2.99 20.46 -10.09
C PRO A 64 2.20 19.15 -10.13
N THR A 65 2.36 18.33 -11.16
CA THR A 65 1.71 17.00 -11.29
C THR A 65 2.35 15.90 -10.43
N GLU A 66 3.51 16.18 -9.87
CA GLU A 66 4.25 15.30 -8.94
C GLU A 66 4.08 15.73 -7.48
N ARG A 67 3.24 16.71 -7.22
CA ARG A 67 2.86 17.20 -5.88
C ARG A 67 1.42 16.85 -5.60
N GLY A 68 1.12 16.66 -4.31
CA GLY A 68 -0.22 16.35 -3.85
C GLY A 68 -1.26 17.43 -4.19
N PRO A 69 -2.55 17.10 -4.02
CA PRO A 69 -3.65 18.02 -4.36
C PRO A 69 -3.61 19.28 -3.50
N LYS A 70 -4.01 20.40 -4.10
CA LYS A 70 -4.17 21.69 -3.40
C LYS A 70 -5.57 21.81 -2.80
N PRO A 71 -5.73 22.57 -1.70
CA PRO A 71 -4.68 23.28 -0.96
C PRO A 71 -3.74 22.32 -0.25
N TYR A 72 -2.45 22.68 -0.13
CA TYR A 72 -1.51 21.87 0.65
C TYR A 72 -1.91 21.92 2.13
N PRO A 73 -1.80 20.79 2.87
CA PRO A 73 -2.05 20.77 4.31
C PRO A 73 -1.09 21.74 5.05
N GLU A 74 -1.59 22.43 6.08
CA GLU A 74 -0.80 23.39 6.85
C GLU A 74 0.43 22.77 7.55
N TRP A 75 0.32 21.48 7.91
CA TRP A 75 1.41 20.75 8.52
C TRP A 75 2.56 20.46 7.56
N LEU A 76 2.32 20.47 6.23
CA LEU A 76 3.33 20.12 5.24
C LEU A 76 4.35 21.25 5.08
N VAL A 77 5.62 20.92 5.25
CA VAL A 77 6.75 21.82 4.97
C VAL A 77 7.07 21.78 3.48
N THR A 78 6.96 22.94 2.82
CA THR A 78 7.18 23.10 1.36
C THR A 78 8.28 24.08 1.02
N GLU A 79 8.96 24.63 2.01
CA GLU A 79 10.05 25.58 1.86
C GLU A 79 11.27 24.94 1.20
N LEU A 80 11.89 25.64 0.25
CA LEU A 80 13.07 25.16 -0.48
C LEU A 80 14.31 25.02 0.41
N ALA A 81 14.35 25.75 1.52
CA ALA A 81 15.41 25.68 2.52
C ALA A 81 15.22 24.50 3.49
N ALA A 82 14.22 23.66 3.31
CA ALA A 82 14.00 22.52 4.18
C ALA A 82 15.02 21.40 3.92
N VAL A 83 15.32 20.67 4.97
CA VAL A 83 16.20 19.51 4.97
C VAL A 83 15.37 18.27 5.32
N ASP A 84 15.58 17.22 4.56
CA ASP A 84 14.99 15.90 4.78
C ASP A 84 16.02 15.04 5.53
N THR A 85 15.70 14.66 6.77
CA THR A 85 16.49 13.77 7.63
C THR A 85 15.84 12.40 7.72
N GLU A 86 16.57 11.34 7.40
CA GLU A 86 16.06 9.97 7.53
C GLU A 86 16.21 9.50 8.98
N LEU A 87 15.07 9.20 9.65
CA LEU A 87 15.03 8.80 11.05
C LEU A 87 15.08 7.27 11.24
N GLY A 88 14.87 6.50 10.18
CA GLY A 88 14.95 5.05 10.22
C GLY A 88 13.89 4.36 9.40
N ILE A 89 13.95 3.03 9.39
CA ILE A 89 13.03 2.19 8.60
C ILE A 89 11.76 1.92 9.38
N LEU A 90 10.61 2.19 8.76
CA LEU A 90 9.28 1.86 9.29
C LEU A 90 8.88 0.43 8.89
N LYS A 91 9.12 0.07 7.61
CA LYS A 91 8.73 -1.23 7.06
C LYS A 91 9.65 -1.60 5.90
N THR A 92 10.05 -2.87 5.87
CA THR A 92 10.67 -3.50 4.70
C THR A 92 9.64 -4.39 4.03
N GLY A 93 9.33 -4.13 2.77
CA GLY A 93 8.40 -4.91 1.95
C GLY A 93 9.11 -5.60 0.78
N LYS A 94 8.36 -6.41 0.04
CA LYS A 94 8.85 -7.08 -1.16
C LYS A 94 9.06 -6.11 -2.33
N GLU A 95 8.19 -5.12 -2.45
CA GLU A 95 8.10 -4.17 -3.56
C GLU A 95 8.71 -2.82 -3.23
N ALA A 96 8.62 -2.41 -1.96
CA ALA A 96 9.13 -1.12 -1.49
C ALA A 96 9.55 -1.19 -0.02
N ASP A 97 10.49 -0.32 0.34
CA ASP A 97 10.83 -0.01 1.72
C ASP A 97 10.21 1.32 2.11
N VAL A 98 9.78 1.44 3.37
CA VAL A 98 9.20 2.67 3.91
C VAL A 98 10.08 3.16 5.04
N PHE A 99 10.52 4.41 4.95
CA PHE A 99 11.37 5.08 5.94
C PHE A 99 10.59 6.20 6.60
N LEU A 100 10.87 6.45 7.87
CA LEU A 100 10.45 7.68 8.53
C LEU A 100 11.42 8.79 8.16
N LEU A 101 10.88 9.90 7.69
CA LEU A 101 11.62 11.06 7.27
C LEU A 101 11.09 12.29 8.01
N ARG A 102 11.97 13.13 8.54
CA ARG A 102 11.64 14.45 9.04
C ARG A 102 12.05 15.49 8.03
N ARG A 103 11.11 16.29 7.56
CA ARG A 103 11.40 17.48 6.77
C ARG A 103 11.31 18.70 7.68
N GLY A 104 12.39 19.42 7.82
CA GLY A 104 12.47 20.58 8.70
C GLY A 104 13.17 21.77 8.05
N VAL A 105 12.76 22.99 8.42
CA VAL A 105 13.44 24.23 8.02
C VAL A 105 14.41 24.59 9.13
N PRO A 106 15.73 24.59 8.85
CA PRO A 106 16.74 24.91 9.84
C PRO A 106 16.44 26.24 10.57
N GLN A 107 16.74 26.29 11.88
CA GLN A 107 16.59 27.48 12.73
C GLN A 107 15.17 28.02 12.95
N THR A 108 14.12 27.36 12.38
CA THR A 108 12.75 27.88 12.51
C THR A 108 11.89 27.04 13.47
N GLY A 109 12.32 25.83 13.85
CA GLY A 109 11.53 24.88 14.58
C GLY A 109 10.36 24.27 13.77
N ARG A 110 10.13 24.72 12.53
CA ARG A 110 9.09 24.19 11.66
C ARG A 110 9.53 22.87 11.03
N SER A 111 8.78 21.81 11.29
CA SER A 111 9.05 20.50 10.72
C SER A 111 7.78 19.67 10.58
N CYS A 112 7.83 18.65 9.71
CA CYS A 112 6.81 17.63 9.59
C CYS A 112 7.44 16.24 9.46
N LEU A 113 6.67 15.20 9.80
CA LEU A 113 7.05 13.81 9.58
C LEU A 113 6.40 13.30 8.30
N LEU A 114 7.17 12.57 7.51
CA LEU A 114 6.75 11.95 6.25
C LEU A 114 7.14 10.48 6.24
N ALA A 115 6.34 9.67 5.54
CA ALA A 115 6.70 8.30 5.20
C ALA A 115 7.28 8.29 3.78
N ALA A 116 8.57 8.00 3.65
CA ALA A 116 9.24 7.88 2.36
C ALA A 116 9.16 6.44 1.87
N LYS A 117 8.27 6.18 0.92
CA LYS A 117 8.09 4.86 0.29
C LYS A 117 8.95 4.79 -0.96
N ARG A 118 9.97 3.93 -0.94
CA ARG A 118 10.93 3.75 -2.03
C ARG A 118 10.71 2.40 -2.69
N TYR A 119 10.27 2.42 -3.94
CA TYR A 119 10.09 1.22 -4.74
C TYR A 119 11.44 0.65 -5.17
N ARG A 120 11.60 -0.65 -4.95
CA ARG A 120 12.82 -1.36 -5.35
C ARG A 120 12.83 -1.62 -6.85
N SER A 121 13.98 -1.45 -7.50
CA SER A 121 14.18 -2.02 -8.82
C SER A 121 14.13 -3.54 -8.69
N ALA A 122 13.23 -4.19 -9.44
CA ALA A 122 12.89 -5.61 -9.27
C ALA A 122 14.07 -6.57 -9.55
N GLU A 123 14.98 -6.72 -8.58
CA GLU A 123 15.94 -7.83 -8.56
C GLU A 123 15.33 -9.12 -7.96
N HIS A 124 14.19 -9.05 -7.29
CA HIS A 124 13.56 -10.18 -6.63
C HIS A 124 12.43 -10.78 -7.47
N ARG A 125 12.55 -12.06 -7.76
CA ARG A 125 11.82 -12.93 -8.70
C ARG A 125 10.31 -13.14 -8.43
N MET A 126 9.58 -12.23 -7.77
CA MET A 126 8.23 -12.52 -7.27
C MET A 126 7.09 -11.68 -7.87
N PHE A 127 7.29 -11.04 -9.04
CA PHE A 127 6.19 -10.35 -9.75
C PHE A 127 5.28 -11.31 -10.56
N HIS A 128 4.93 -12.47 -10.00
CA HIS A 128 4.05 -13.43 -10.69
C HIS A 128 2.55 -13.11 -10.56
N ARG A 129 2.16 -12.09 -9.79
CA ARG A 129 0.76 -11.66 -9.68
C ARG A 129 0.37 -10.58 -10.69
N ASP A 130 1.31 -10.12 -11.51
CA ASP A 130 1.19 -8.88 -12.28
C ASP A 130 0.28 -8.95 -13.51
N SER A 131 0.04 -10.12 -14.10
CA SER A 131 -0.67 -10.20 -15.37
C SER A 131 -2.12 -9.72 -15.29
N GLY A 132 -2.79 -9.96 -14.16
CA GLY A 132 -4.19 -9.56 -13.96
C GLY A 132 -4.39 -8.08 -13.61
N TYR A 133 -3.35 -7.43 -13.04
CA TYR A 133 -3.40 -6.01 -12.66
C TYR A 133 -2.90 -5.09 -13.78
N LEU A 134 -2.03 -5.59 -14.66
CA LEU A 134 -1.47 -4.85 -15.79
C LEU A 134 -2.38 -4.88 -17.03
N GLU A 135 -3.43 -5.71 -17.06
CA GLU A 135 -4.43 -5.69 -18.12
C GLU A 135 -5.16 -4.33 -18.12
N GLY A 136 -4.85 -3.51 -19.11
CA GLY A 136 -5.38 -2.15 -19.28
C GLY A 136 -4.36 -1.01 -19.09
N ARG A 137 -3.18 -1.25 -18.50
CA ARG A 137 -2.14 -0.23 -18.28
C ARG A 137 -1.01 -0.32 -19.30
N ARG A 138 -1.29 -0.18 -20.59
CA ARG A 138 -0.24 -0.13 -21.62
C ARG A 138 0.27 1.29 -21.81
N THR A 139 1.59 1.50 -21.66
CA THR A 139 2.23 2.75 -22.07
C THR A 139 2.25 2.88 -23.58
N ARG A 140 2.12 4.11 -24.11
CA ARG A 140 2.16 4.38 -25.56
C ARG A 140 3.55 4.19 -26.17
N GLU A 141 4.59 4.06 -25.37
CA GLU A 141 5.97 3.95 -25.83
C GLU A 141 6.41 2.49 -26.02
N SER A 142 6.49 2.06 -27.27
CA SER A 142 6.87 0.68 -27.63
C SER A 142 8.27 0.26 -27.15
N ARG A 143 9.21 1.21 -26.96
CA ARG A 143 10.57 0.97 -26.47
C ARG A 143 10.55 0.64 -24.98
N VAL A 144 9.78 1.37 -24.18
CA VAL A 144 9.61 1.12 -22.74
C VAL A 144 8.92 -0.22 -22.52
N ASN A 145 7.84 -0.50 -23.24
CA ASN A 145 7.13 -1.78 -23.16
C ASN A 145 8.04 -2.98 -23.51
N ARG A 146 8.94 -2.83 -24.50
CA ARG A 146 9.89 -3.87 -24.87
C ARG A 146 10.98 -4.06 -23.81
N ALA A 147 11.49 -2.97 -23.22
CA ALA A 147 12.46 -3.02 -22.14
C ALA A 147 11.87 -3.64 -20.86
N MET A 148 10.60 -3.34 -20.54
CA MET A 148 9.87 -3.95 -19.44
C MET A 148 9.67 -5.46 -19.67
N ALA A 149 9.30 -5.87 -20.88
CA ALA A 149 9.15 -7.28 -21.25
C ALA A 149 10.47 -8.06 -21.19
N SER A 150 11.61 -7.42 -21.56
CA SER A 150 12.94 -8.02 -21.48
C SER A 150 13.55 -8.04 -20.08
N ARG A 151 12.91 -7.42 -19.08
CA ARG A 151 13.39 -7.29 -17.68
C ARG A 151 14.82 -6.74 -17.58
N SER A 152 15.23 -5.87 -18.49
CA SER A 152 16.49 -5.14 -18.41
C SER A 152 16.52 -4.23 -17.17
N THR A 153 17.69 -3.75 -16.73
CA THR A 153 17.80 -2.81 -15.60
C THR A 153 16.94 -1.58 -15.81
N PHE A 154 16.97 -1.01 -17.02
CA PHE A 154 16.09 0.09 -17.42
C PHE A 154 14.61 -0.30 -17.36
N GLY A 155 14.25 -1.51 -17.83
CA GLY A 155 12.86 -2.00 -17.76
C GLY A 155 12.37 -2.19 -16.31
N ARG A 156 13.24 -2.64 -15.42
CA ARG A 156 12.92 -2.78 -13.98
C ARG A 156 12.69 -1.44 -13.28
N GLN A 157 13.54 -0.45 -13.58
CA GLN A 157 13.33 0.92 -13.06
C GLN A 157 12.04 1.53 -13.61
N ALA A 158 11.74 1.32 -14.89
CA ALA A 158 10.49 1.79 -15.49
C ALA A 158 9.26 1.17 -14.84
N ILE A 159 9.32 -0.12 -14.48
CA ILE A 159 8.24 -0.80 -13.74
C ILE A 159 8.07 -0.18 -12.34
N ALA A 160 9.14 -0.02 -11.58
CA ALA A 160 9.10 0.60 -10.26
C ALA A 160 8.53 2.03 -10.31
N GLY A 161 8.95 2.84 -11.28
CA GLY A 161 8.42 4.18 -11.51
C GLY A 161 6.92 4.18 -11.88
N GLN A 162 6.46 3.19 -12.67
CA GLN A 162 5.03 3.04 -12.96
C GLN A 162 4.20 2.70 -11.72
N TRP A 163 4.69 1.82 -10.85
CA TRP A 163 4.02 1.50 -9.59
C TRP A 163 3.96 2.72 -8.68
N ALA A 164 5.07 3.44 -8.52
CA ALA A 164 5.13 4.67 -7.75
C ALA A 164 4.12 5.71 -8.28
N SER A 165 4.14 5.96 -9.59
CA SER A 165 3.25 6.93 -10.22
C SER A 165 1.77 6.53 -10.13
N ALA A 166 1.47 5.23 -10.26
CA ALA A 166 0.10 4.73 -10.14
C ALA A 166 -0.43 4.90 -8.71
N GLU A 167 0.37 4.55 -7.69
CA GLU A 167 -0.01 4.74 -6.28
C GLU A 167 -0.16 6.22 -5.94
N PHE A 168 0.78 7.07 -6.36
CA PHE A 168 0.67 8.51 -6.15
C PHE A 168 -0.60 9.09 -6.73
N SER A 169 -0.91 8.75 -7.98
CA SER A 169 -2.11 9.23 -8.67
C SER A 169 -3.40 8.74 -8.00
N ALA A 170 -3.42 7.49 -7.55
CA ALA A 170 -4.55 6.92 -6.81
C ALA A 170 -4.75 7.65 -5.48
N LEU A 171 -3.68 7.82 -4.70
CA LEU A 171 -3.73 8.54 -3.42
C LEU A 171 -4.19 9.99 -3.60
N ALA A 172 -3.67 10.71 -4.60
CA ALA A 172 -4.06 12.09 -4.88
C ALA A 172 -5.55 12.20 -5.22
N ARG A 173 -6.06 11.30 -6.07
CA ARG A 173 -7.48 11.24 -6.45
C ARG A 173 -8.36 10.93 -5.23
N LEU A 174 -8.00 9.91 -4.45
CA LEU A 174 -8.77 9.47 -3.30
C LEU A 174 -8.76 10.50 -2.16
N TYR A 175 -7.62 11.13 -1.90
CA TYR A 175 -7.52 12.20 -0.93
C TYR A 175 -8.41 13.39 -1.32
N ALA A 176 -8.38 13.80 -2.59
CA ALA A 176 -9.24 14.87 -3.09
C ALA A 176 -10.73 14.51 -3.01
N ALA A 177 -11.09 13.23 -3.08
CA ALA A 177 -12.45 12.73 -2.88
C ALA A 177 -12.84 12.58 -1.40
N GLY A 178 -11.96 12.91 -0.46
CA GLY A 178 -12.22 12.81 0.98
C GLY A 178 -12.11 11.39 1.54
N VAL A 179 -11.54 10.45 0.80
CA VAL A 179 -11.27 9.11 1.30
C VAL A 179 -10.12 9.17 2.30
N PRO A 180 -10.20 8.46 3.45
CA PRO A 180 -9.16 8.49 4.47
C PRO A 180 -7.92 7.70 4.01
N VAL A 181 -7.06 8.36 3.28
CA VAL A 181 -5.75 7.89 2.83
C VAL A 181 -4.67 8.88 3.24
N PRO A 182 -3.39 8.48 3.37
CA PRO A 182 -2.31 9.41 3.63
C PRO A 182 -2.23 10.48 2.53
N TYR A 183 -2.01 11.74 2.92
CA TYR A 183 -1.76 12.80 1.93
C TYR A 183 -0.50 12.48 1.13
N PRO A 184 -0.58 12.38 -0.22
CA PRO A 184 0.59 12.18 -1.06
C PRO A 184 1.31 13.51 -1.26
N ALA A 185 2.36 13.77 -0.46
CA ALA A 185 3.04 15.07 -0.50
C ALA A 185 3.75 15.30 -1.84
N GLN A 186 4.55 14.33 -2.27
CA GLN A 186 5.25 14.42 -3.55
C GLN A 186 5.71 13.04 -4.05
N ILE A 187 5.97 12.95 -5.35
CA ILE A 187 6.69 11.84 -5.98
C ILE A 187 7.91 12.38 -6.71
N LEU A 188 9.02 11.63 -6.61
CA LEU A 188 10.20 11.84 -7.44
C LEU A 188 10.75 10.46 -7.83
N ASP A 189 10.79 10.16 -9.12
CA ASP A 189 11.20 8.86 -9.67
C ASP A 189 10.43 7.67 -9.05
N THR A 190 11.08 6.95 -8.14
CA THR A 190 10.53 5.78 -7.44
C THR A 190 10.28 6.03 -5.95
N GLU A 191 10.46 7.26 -5.48
CA GLU A 191 10.21 7.66 -4.09
C GLU A 191 8.91 8.45 -3.98
N LEU A 192 7.99 7.97 -3.12
CA LEU A 192 6.81 8.70 -2.69
C LEU A 192 7.04 9.25 -1.29
N LEU A 193 6.78 10.54 -1.10
CA LEU A 193 6.69 11.14 0.22
C LEU A 193 5.21 11.29 0.57
N LEU A 194 4.81 10.60 1.62
CA LEU A 194 3.44 10.50 2.09
C LEU A 194 3.33 11.10 3.49
N GLU A 195 2.13 11.53 3.87
CA GLU A 195 1.81 11.82 5.27
C GLU A 195 2.21 10.66 6.17
N PHE A 196 2.94 10.94 7.23
CA PHE A 196 3.21 9.94 8.26
C PHE A 196 2.00 9.83 9.20
N ILE A 197 1.41 8.66 9.27
CA ILE A 197 0.29 8.38 10.18
C ILE A 197 0.86 7.78 11.47
N GLY A 198 0.79 8.56 12.55
CA GLY A 198 1.36 8.18 13.83
C GLY A 198 1.58 9.37 14.75
N SER A 199 2.22 9.13 15.90
CA SER A 199 2.47 10.18 16.89
C SER A 199 3.54 11.18 16.42
N PRO A 200 3.54 12.40 16.97
CA PRO A 200 4.57 13.40 16.70
C PRO A 200 6.00 12.92 17.03
N ASP A 201 6.13 11.95 17.94
CA ASP A 201 7.41 11.34 18.32
C ASP A 201 7.89 10.28 17.30
N GLY A 202 7.20 10.12 16.17
CA GLY A 202 7.59 9.19 15.10
C GLY A 202 7.22 7.72 15.39
N ILE A 203 6.27 7.45 16.28
CA ILE A 203 5.71 6.12 16.48
C ILE A 203 4.58 5.91 15.46
N ALA A 204 4.78 4.97 14.53
CA ALA A 204 3.80 4.68 13.50
C ALA A 204 2.49 4.14 14.12
N ALA A 205 1.36 4.57 13.56
CA ALA A 205 0.06 4.01 13.88
C ALA A 205 0.04 2.49 13.69
N PRO A 206 -0.59 1.72 14.58
CA PRO A 206 -0.74 0.29 14.41
C PRO A 206 -1.66 -0.03 13.23
N ARG A 207 -1.48 -1.21 12.65
CA ARG A 207 -2.42 -1.74 11.67
C ARG A 207 -3.65 -2.26 12.39
N LEU A 208 -4.81 -2.18 11.75
CA LEU A 208 -6.05 -2.75 12.29
C LEU A 208 -5.86 -4.20 12.73
N ALA A 209 -5.11 -5.00 11.94
CA ALA A 209 -4.77 -6.38 12.28
C ALA A 209 -3.95 -6.54 13.58
N GLU A 210 -3.31 -5.50 14.06
CA GLU A 210 -2.48 -5.48 15.28
C GLU A 210 -3.22 -4.89 16.48
N THR A 211 -4.44 -4.40 16.27
CA THR A 211 -5.30 -3.79 17.31
C THR A 211 -6.31 -4.78 17.87
N ARG A 212 -6.90 -4.41 19.00
CA ARG A 212 -8.01 -5.14 19.61
C ARG A 212 -9.08 -4.13 20.03
N PRO A 213 -9.79 -3.53 19.08
CA PRO A 213 -10.79 -2.51 19.39
C PRO A 213 -11.94 -3.08 20.21
N GLY A 214 -12.45 -2.28 21.13
CA GLY A 214 -13.68 -2.62 21.83
C GLY A 214 -14.91 -2.58 20.90
N PRO A 215 -16.08 -3.11 21.32
CA PRO A 215 -17.24 -3.22 20.43
C PRO A 215 -17.70 -1.88 19.81
N ALA A 216 -17.68 -0.79 20.57
CA ALA A 216 -18.07 0.52 20.07
C ALA A 216 -17.04 1.09 19.07
N GLU A 217 -15.76 0.95 19.38
CA GLU A 217 -14.66 1.36 18.49
C GLU A 217 -14.69 0.54 17.20
N LEU A 218 -14.88 -0.79 17.30
CA LEU A 218 -14.97 -1.68 16.15
C LEU A 218 -16.12 -1.27 15.21
N ALA A 219 -17.29 -0.91 15.78
CA ALA A 219 -18.42 -0.41 15.01
C ALA A 219 -18.11 0.94 14.34
N GLY A 220 -17.46 1.86 15.04
CA GLY A 220 -17.04 3.15 14.49
C GLY A 220 -16.00 3.01 13.36
N LEU A 221 -15.04 2.10 13.50
CA LEU A 221 -14.07 1.78 12.45
C LEU A 221 -14.75 1.13 11.23
N TRP A 222 -15.74 0.28 11.44
CA TRP A 222 -16.54 -0.30 10.37
C TRP A 222 -17.29 0.77 9.57
N ASP A 223 -17.95 1.70 10.25
CA ASP A 223 -18.67 2.79 9.60
C ASP A 223 -17.75 3.66 8.74
N GLN A 224 -16.56 4.00 9.26
CA GLN A 224 -15.54 4.73 8.50
C GLN A 224 -15.08 3.94 7.27
N LEU A 225 -14.83 2.64 7.44
CA LEU A 225 -14.40 1.77 6.34
C LEU A 225 -15.48 1.68 5.25
N VAL A 226 -16.73 1.45 5.62
CA VAL A 226 -17.86 1.38 4.67
C VAL A 226 -17.96 2.67 3.87
N GLN A 227 -17.89 3.84 4.53
CA GLN A 227 -17.92 5.14 3.84
C GLN A 227 -16.76 5.28 2.85
N ALA A 228 -15.55 4.90 3.24
CA ALA A 228 -14.37 4.93 2.37
C ALA A 228 -14.53 4.01 1.15
N LEU A 229 -14.99 2.78 1.36
CA LEU A 229 -15.19 1.81 0.28
C LEU A 229 -16.32 2.19 -0.66
N VAL A 230 -17.40 2.79 -0.14
CA VAL A 230 -18.48 3.34 -0.96
C VAL A 230 -17.95 4.48 -1.84
N ALA A 231 -17.11 5.36 -1.30
CA ALA A 231 -16.48 6.43 -2.08
C ALA A 231 -15.59 5.87 -3.20
N LEU A 232 -14.76 4.84 -2.91
CA LEU A 232 -13.98 4.14 -3.94
C LEU A 232 -14.89 3.54 -5.03
N ALA A 233 -15.93 2.81 -4.61
CA ALA A 233 -16.84 2.13 -5.53
C ALA A 233 -17.54 3.11 -6.47
N ARG A 234 -18.03 4.25 -5.96
CA ARG A 234 -18.65 5.33 -6.75
C ARG A 234 -17.67 5.95 -7.75
N ASP A 235 -16.39 5.99 -7.41
CA ASP A 235 -15.31 6.44 -8.28
C ASP A 235 -14.86 5.36 -9.28
N GLY A 236 -15.55 4.21 -9.29
CA GLY A 236 -15.25 3.07 -10.17
C GLY A 236 -13.96 2.33 -9.76
N LEU A 237 -13.58 2.38 -8.50
CA LEU A 237 -12.33 1.81 -8.00
C LEU A 237 -12.56 0.73 -6.94
N ALA A 238 -11.64 -0.24 -6.87
CA ALA A 238 -11.45 -1.13 -5.74
C ALA A 238 -10.01 -1.07 -5.26
N HIS A 239 -9.76 -1.36 -3.99
CA HIS A 239 -8.42 -1.37 -3.42
C HIS A 239 -7.51 -2.39 -4.10
N GLY A 240 -8.07 -3.56 -4.41
CA GLY A 240 -7.37 -4.64 -5.10
C GLY A 240 -6.59 -5.60 -4.21
N ASP A 241 -6.30 -5.24 -2.97
CA ASP A 241 -5.65 -6.09 -1.96
C ASP A 241 -6.03 -5.66 -0.53
N LEU A 242 -7.33 -5.37 -0.31
CA LEU A 242 -7.80 -4.89 0.99
C LEU A 242 -7.72 -5.98 2.05
N SER A 243 -7.11 -5.62 3.18
CA SER A 243 -7.04 -6.46 4.37
C SER A 243 -6.83 -5.58 5.61
N ALA A 244 -7.03 -6.13 6.80
CA ALA A 244 -6.76 -5.41 8.05
C ALA A 244 -5.27 -5.00 8.22
N TYR A 245 -4.36 -5.55 7.40
CA TYR A 245 -2.95 -5.14 7.34
C TYR A 245 -2.72 -3.87 6.52
N ASN A 246 -3.68 -3.50 5.67
CA ASN A 246 -3.61 -2.30 4.82
C ASN A 246 -4.51 -1.16 5.36
N LEU A 247 -4.90 -1.25 6.62
CA LEU A 247 -5.64 -0.26 7.37
C LEU A 247 -4.85 0.13 8.62
N LEU A 248 -4.59 1.42 8.81
CA LEU A 248 -4.02 1.95 10.03
C LEU A 248 -5.13 2.49 10.93
N VAL A 249 -4.93 2.43 12.24
CA VAL A 249 -5.83 3.04 13.22
C VAL A 249 -5.02 4.02 14.05
N TYR A 250 -5.39 5.30 13.99
CA TYR A 250 -4.75 6.36 14.75
C TYR A 250 -5.81 7.31 15.32
N GLU A 251 -5.83 7.45 16.64
CA GLU A 251 -6.82 8.29 17.34
C GLU A 251 -8.27 7.99 16.91
N GLU A 252 -8.64 6.70 16.92
CA GLU A 252 -9.94 6.18 16.48
C GLU A 252 -10.29 6.44 15.01
N ARG A 253 -9.33 6.93 14.22
CA ARG A 253 -9.49 7.14 12.78
C ARG A 253 -8.87 5.99 12.00
N LEU A 254 -9.61 5.53 11.00
CA LEU A 254 -9.14 4.53 10.06
C LEU A 254 -8.49 5.23 8.86
N VAL A 255 -7.28 4.77 8.47
CA VAL A 255 -6.57 5.28 7.30
C VAL A 255 -6.16 4.11 6.41
N MET A 256 -6.58 4.15 5.16
CA MET A 256 -6.29 3.12 4.16
C MET A 256 -4.92 3.37 3.52
N ILE A 257 -4.09 2.35 3.45
CA ILE A 257 -2.72 2.43 2.90
C ILE A 257 -2.47 1.32 1.88
N ASP A 258 -1.36 1.45 1.14
CA ASP A 258 -0.86 0.45 0.20
C ASP A 258 -1.79 0.26 -1.01
N LEU A 259 -1.91 1.32 -1.82
CA LEU A 259 -2.81 1.46 -2.96
C LEU A 259 -2.13 1.31 -4.36
N PRO A 260 -0.99 0.61 -4.51
CA PRO A 260 -0.38 0.46 -5.84
C PRO A 260 -1.22 -0.43 -6.77
N GLN A 261 -2.13 -1.21 -6.20
CA GLN A 261 -2.97 -2.19 -6.90
C GLN A 261 -4.42 -1.74 -7.06
N VAL A 262 -4.70 -0.44 -6.92
CA VAL A 262 -6.06 0.09 -7.17
C VAL A 262 -6.54 -0.35 -8.56
N VAL A 263 -7.69 -1.00 -8.58
CA VAL A 263 -8.30 -1.58 -9.79
C VAL A 263 -9.43 -0.67 -10.25
N ASP A 264 -9.40 -0.29 -11.51
CA ASP A 264 -10.58 0.26 -12.19
C ASP A 264 -11.57 -0.90 -12.40
N VAL A 265 -12.67 -0.88 -11.65
CA VAL A 265 -13.64 -1.98 -11.64
C VAL A 265 -14.51 -2.02 -12.91
N ILE A 266 -14.51 -0.92 -13.68
CA ILE A 266 -15.27 -0.80 -14.93
C ILE A 266 -14.42 -1.23 -16.12
N ALA A 267 -13.17 -0.73 -16.18
CA ALA A 267 -12.27 -1.02 -17.29
C ALA A 267 -11.60 -2.40 -17.18
N ASN A 268 -11.48 -2.95 -15.97
CA ASN A 268 -10.87 -4.26 -15.76
C ASN A 268 -11.93 -5.36 -15.86
N PRO A 269 -11.78 -6.36 -16.77
CA PRO A 269 -12.74 -7.48 -16.89
C PRO A 269 -12.94 -8.27 -15.58
N ARG A 270 -11.99 -8.21 -14.65
CA ARG A 270 -12.06 -8.83 -13.33
C ARG A 270 -12.38 -7.83 -12.21
N GLY A 271 -12.81 -6.63 -12.55
CA GLY A 271 -13.07 -5.56 -11.58
C GLY A 271 -14.06 -5.97 -10.49
N ALA A 272 -15.19 -6.57 -10.88
CA ALA A 272 -16.19 -7.07 -9.94
C ALA A 272 -15.63 -8.13 -8.97
N PHE A 273 -14.72 -9.00 -9.44
CA PHE A 273 -14.06 -10.00 -8.61
C PHE A 273 -13.18 -9.35 -7.53
N PHE A 274 -12.37 -8.34 -7.89
CA PHE A 274 -11.50 -7.65 -6.93
C PHE A 274 -12.31 -6.91 -5.86
N LEU A 275 -13.35 -6.20 -6.27
CA LEU A 275 -14.24 -5.49 -5.35
C LEU A 275 -14.93 -6.45 -4.38
N THR A 276 -15.47 -7.57 -4.88
CA THR A 276 -16.13 -8.58 -4.05
C THR A 276 -15.14 -9.22 -3.07
N ARG A 277 -13.94 -9.61 -3.54
CA ARG A 277 -12.90 -10.19 -2.71
C ARG A 277 -12.45 -9.25 -1.59
N ASP A 278 -12.23 -7.97 -1.90
CA ASP A 278 -11.84 -6.96 -0.91
C ASP A 278 -12.91 -6.82 0.18
N ALA A 279 -14.20 -6.75 -0.23
CA ALA A 279 -15.32 -6.67 0.70
C ALA A 279 -15.45 -7.91 1.60
N GLU A 280 -15.32 -9.11 1.01
CA GLU A 280 -15.40 -10.37 1.74
C GLU A 280 -14.24 -10.52 2.73
N ASN A 281 -13.01 -10.25 2.30
CA ASN A 281 -11.83 -10.36 3.17
C ASN A 281 -11.94 -9.49 4.40
N ILE A 282 -12.29 -8.21 4.21
CA ILE A 282 -12.38 -7.30 5.34
C ILE A 282 -13.64 -7.54 6.17
N GLY A 283 -14.77 -7.89 5.54
CA GLY A 283 -15.99 -8.26 6.23
C GLY A 283 -15.80 -9.47 7.15
N HIS A 284 -15.11 -10.51 6.68
CA HIS A 284 -14.77 -11.66 7.49
C HIS A 284 -13.89 -11.30 8.69
N TRP A 285 -12.92 -10.39 8.51
CA TRP A 285 -12.09 -9.94 9.62
C TRP A 285 -12.92 -9.26 10.72
N PHE A 286 -13.78 -8.31 10.34
CA PHE A 286 -14.65 -7.61 11.30
C PHE A 286 -15.64 -8.55 12.00
N ALA A 287 -16.27 -9.46 11.25
CA ALA A 287 -17.16 -10.47 11.84
C ALA A 287 -16.44 -11.38 12.83
N ALA A 288 -15.22 -11.83 12.49
CA ALA A 288 -14.40 -12.67 13.38
C ALA A 288 -13.97 -11.94 14.66
N HIS A 289 -13.94 -10.59 14.66
CA HIS A 289 -13.65 -9.76 15.83
C HIS A 289 -14.89 -9.31 16.60
N GLY A 290 -16.05 -9.92 16.31
CA GLY A 290 -17.27 -9.73 17.08
C GLY A 290 -18.13 -8.57 16.64
N LEU A 291 -17.93 -8.02 15.44
CA LEU A 291 -18.81 -6.99 14.89
C LEU A 291 -20.22 -7.56 14.66
N ALA A 292 -21.22 -6.94 15.25
CA ALA A 292 -22.63 -7.32 15.09
C ALA A 292 -23.53 -6.09 15.21
N GLY A 293 -24.74 -6.21 14.65
CA GLY A 293 -25.76 -5.16 14.79
C GLY A 293 -25.50 -3.89 13.97
N VAL A 294 -24.57 -3.92 13.01
CA VAL A 294 -24.22 -2.80 12.12
C VAL A 294 -24.94 -2.86 10.80
N ARG A 295 -24.94 -1.76 10.03
CA ARG A 295 -25.47 -1.68 8.66
C ARG A 295 -24.48 -0.98 7.74
N PRO A 296 -24.07 -1.59 6.58
CA PRO A 296 -24.39 -2.98 6.20
C PRO A 296 -23.76 -3.98 7.17
N GLU A 297 -24.33 -5.17 7.25
CA GLU A 297 -23.64 -6.28 7.91
C GLU A 297 -22.40 -6.68 7.08
N PRO A 298 -21.35 -7.25 7.71
CA PRO A 298 -20.14 -7.63 6.99
C PRO A 298 -20.40 -8.49 5.73
N GLY A 299 -21.40 -9.39 5.78
CA GLY A 299 -21.77 -10.24 4.65
C GLY A 299 -22.46 -9.50 3.49
N ASP A 300 -23.04 -8.33 3.75
CA ASP A 300 -23.79 -7.54 2.76
C ASP A 300 -22.91 -6.48 2.06
N LEU A 301 -21.69 -6.28 2.55
CA LEU A 301 -20.78 -5.22 2.06
C LEU A 301 -20.52 -5.35 0.55
N ALA A 302 -20.21 -6.56 0.07
CA ALA A 302 -19.94 -6.80 -1.34
C ALA A 302 -21.12 -6.40 -2.24
N ALA A 303 -22.35 -6.73 -1.85
CA ALA A 303 -23.56 -6.37 -2.57
C ALA A 303 -23.79 -4.85 -2.60
N LEU A 304 -23.53 -4.17 -1.47
CA LEU A 304 -23.55 -2.72 -1.39
C LEU A 304 -22.56 -2.09 -2.38
N LEU A 305 -21.30 -2.48 -2.34
CA LEU A 305 -20.25 -1.88 -3.15
C LEU A 305 -20.46 -2.11 -4.65
N ARG A 306 -20.93 -3.29 -5.05
CA ARG A 306 -21.28 -3.56 -6.46
C ARG A 306 -22.38 -2.62 -6.96
N ARG A 307 -23.41 -2.39 -6.15
CA ARG A 307 -24.48 -1.45 -6.48
C ARG A 307 -23.96 -0.02 -6.61
N GLU A 308 -23.09 0.41 -5.68
CA GLU A 308 -22.52 1.75 -5.71
C GLU A 308 -21.56 1.97 -6.91
N ALA A 309 -20.86 0.91 -7.32
CA ALA A 309 -20.02 0.92 -8.52
C ALA A 309 -20.81 0.79 -9.84
N LEU A 310 -22.14 0.68 -9.79
CA LEU A 310 -23.01 0.42 -10.95
C LEU A 310 -22.64 -0.85 -11.73
N ILE A 311 -22.07 -1.84 -11.06
CA ILE A 311 -21.72 -3.14 -11.64
C ILE A 311 -22.93 -4.07 -11.44
N GLY A 312 -23.40 -4.69 -12.51
CA GLY A 312 -24.48 -5.67 -12.44
C GLY A 312 -24.16 -6.84 -11.50
N PRO A 313 -25.19 -7.62 -11.14
CA PRO A 313 -25.05 -8.79 -10.27
C PRO A 313 -24.14 -9.86 -10.87
#